data_8b6c4619f4e693207f00c18b0e057217
#
_entry.id   8b6c4619f4e693207f00c18b0e057217
#
_cell.length_a   1.000
_cell.length_b   1.000
_cell.length_c   1.000
_cell.angle_alpha   90.00
_cell.angle_beta   90.00
_cell.angle_gamma   90.00
#
_symmetry.space_group_name_H-M   'P 1'
#
loop_
_entity.id
_entity.type
_entity.pdbx_description
1 polymer ?
#
loop_
_entity_poly.entity_id
_entity_poly.type
_entity_poly.pdbx_seq_one_letter_code
_entity_poly.pdbx_strand_id
1 'polypeptide(L)'
;MPLLRLSLVLLLLSPALCAQVAKPTLHEATLHEALLAAHADRAGDPGVATAFRHLAKTYGTPLYIYDQAHIRGQVDALHAAFAPRFSKLRILYAIKANTNPVVISLLKAKGLGAEVVSRGEIETALRVGYAGPEIMFTSSSKNPGEIQRAIELGAVLNVDSLDELGQVQAEARRQKKQARISFRINPGVDPHTIHQINTGIAESKFGLHLQDGIAFKAYEKAKGMPEIRIEGAHCHIGSQITETDGYVLTARKMLGLVKDLKEKLNIKLAFLDLGGGLGIPYEDGQTLMSPEDLAKALEPVWKEGVAAAGYEPTLWLEPGRFFVGGSGYLLTRVNTVKQTPLKTFVNVDAGFNTLMRPAMYKAYHRVRVIGKTKDPQLVDIAGDVCETGDILAEARMLPRAEAGDLVVILDAGAYGFSMASEYNARPMPAEVMVDGNKARVIRRRGTYPELFRNTERATPTKH
;
A
#
# COMPACT_ATOMS: atom_id res chain seq x y z
N MET A 1 0.90 61.71 52.59
CA MET A 1 0.21 60.93 51.53
C MET A 1 1.05 59.74 51.18
N PRO A 2 0.62 58.49 51.49
CA PRO A 2 1.45 57.34 51.38
C PRO A 2 1.36 56.64 50.05
N LEU A 3 2.52 56.18 49.53
CA LEU A 3 2.70 55.37 48.35
C LEU A 3 2.28 53.90 48.63
N LEU A 4 1.28 53.41 47.90
CA LEU A 4 0.91 52.00 47.87
C LEU A 4 1.97 51.21 47.08
N ARG A 5 2.65 50.29 47.75
CA ARG A 5 3.45 49.26 47.09
C ARG A 5 2.56 48.07 46.71
N LEU A 6 2.38 47.83 45.42
CA LEU A 6 1.80 46.57 44.91
C LEU A 6 2.88 45.48 44.93
N SER A 7 2.70 44.49 45.77
CA SER A 7 3.52 43.26 45.78
C SER A 7 2.94 42.28 44.77
N LEU A 8 3.71 42.03 43.71
CA LEU A 8 3.43 40.98 42.73
C LEU A 8 3.80 39.61 43.32
N VAL A 9 2.80 38.83 43.69
CA VAL A 9 3.00 37.43 44.10
C VAL A 9 3.09 36.58 42.83
N LEU A 10 4.33 36.20 42.48
CA LEU A 10 4.57 35.18 41.47
C LEU A 10 4.19 33.79 42.04
N LEU A 11 3.04 33.27 41.65
CA LEU A 11 2.72 31.84 41.87
C LEU A 11 3.56 31.00 40.90
N LEU A 12 4.63 30.42 41.45
CA LEU A 12 5.38 29.33 40.79
C LEU A 12 4.47 28.10 40.76
N LEU A 13 3.82 27.88 39.61
CA LEU A 13 3.19 26.60 39.31
C LEU A 13 4.28 25.57 39.09
N SER A 14 4.40 24.66 40.01
CA SER A 14 5.23 23.47 39.95
C SER A 14 4.88 22.62 38.72
N PRO A 15 5.88 22.15 37.95
CA PRO A 15 5.63 21.18 36.90
C PRO A 15 5.61 19.77 37.50
N ALA A 16 4.56 19.45 38.24
CA ALA A 16 4.38 18.11 38.76
C ALA A 16 2.92 17.69 38.53
N LEU A 17 2.77 16.54 37.91
CA LEU A 17 1.59 15.74 37.59
C LEU A 17 1.05 15.88 36.16
N CYS A 18 1.87 15.58 35.17
CA CYS A 18 1.36 14.77 34.09
C CYS A 18 1.30 13.33 34.62
N ALA A 19 0.30 13.03 35.44
CA ALA A 19 0.01 11.67 35.81
C ALA A 19 -0.29 10.90 34.51
N GLN A 20 0.61 10.02 34.09
CA GLN A 20 0.30 8.97 33.13
C GLN A 20 -0.89 8.21 33.71
N VAL A 21 -2.09 8.52 33.27
CA VAL A 21 -3.27 7.70 33.53
C VAL A 21 -2.94 6.35 32.90
N ALA A 22 -2.63 5.37 33.74
CA ALA A 22 -2.37 4.01 33.29
C ALA A 22 -3.59 3.56 32.49
N LYS A 23 -3.39 3.29 31.18
CA LYS A 23 -4.46 2.79 30.33
C LYS A 23 -4.99 1.49 30.95
N PRO A 24 -6.32 1.32 31.12
CA PRO A 24 -6.86 0.12 31.72
C PRO A 24 -6.41 -1.12 30.95
N THR A 25 -6.01 -2.16 31.66
CA THR A 25 -5.63 -3.45 31.06
C THR A 25 -6.87 -4.12 30.47
N LEU A 26 -6.76 -4.61 29.22
CA LEU A 26 -7.83 -5.36 28.59
C LEU A 26 -7.82 -6.81 29.11
N HIS A 27 -8.84 -7.20 29.86
CA HIS A 27 -9.00 -8.58 30.33
C HIS A 27 -9.81 -9.45 29.37
N GLU A 28 -10.83 -8.85 28.73
CA GLU A 28 -11.65 -9.46 27.68
C GLU A 28 -11.73 -8.50 26.51
N ALA A 29 -10.81 -8.66 25.55
CA ALA A 29 -10.78 -7.86 24.33
C ALA A 29 -11.45 -8.62 23.19
N THR A 30 -12.26 -7.94 22.39
CA THR A 30 -12.64 -8.44 21.07
C THR A 30 -11.39 -8.61 20.18
N LEU A 31 -11.51 -9.39 19.11
CA LEU A 31 -10.38 -9.56 18.17
C LEU A 31 -9.94 -8.22 17.58
N HIS A 32 -10.87 -7.35 17.21
CA HIS A 32 -10.56 -6.01 16.71
C HIS A 32 -9.80 -5.16 17.73
N GLU A 33 -10.28 -5.10 18.97
CA GLU A 33 -9.61 -4.35 20.05
C GLU A 33 -8.21 -4.90 20.36
N ALA A 34 -8.02 -6.21 20.27
CA ALA A 34 -6.73 -6.84 20.45
C ALA A 34 -5.74 -6.42 19.35
N LEU A 35 -6.19 -6.33 18.09
CA LEU A 35 -5.37 -5.84 16.97
C LEU A 35 -4.98 -4.38 17.18
N LEU A 36 -5.90 -3.51 17.55
CA LEU A 36 -5.61 -2.11 17.86
C LEU A 36 -4.68 -1.95 19.08
N ALA A 37 -4.86 -2.77 20.10
CA ALA A 37 -4.01 -2.73 21.30
C ALA A 37 -2.56 -3.15 20.98
N ALA A 38 -2.34 -4.10 20.07
CA ALA A 38 -1.01 -4.47 19.61
C ALA A 38 -0.29 -3.29 18.92
N HIS A 39 -1.00 -2.49 18.12
CA HIS A 39 -0.49 -1.25 17.55
C HIS A 39 -0.15 -0.20 18.63
N ALA A 40 -0.95 -0.13 19.68
CA ALA A 40 -0.77 0.80 20.79
C ALA A 40 0.26 0.31 21.83
N ASP A 41 1.12 -0.66 21.49
CA ASP A 41 2.13 -1.28 22.35
C ASP A 41 1.56 -1.96 23.62
N ARG A 42 0.37 -2.54 23.48
CA ARG A 42 -0.33 -3.25 24.58
C ARG A 42 -0.41 -4.76 24.34
N ALA A 43 0.53 -5.31 23.56
CA ALA A 43 0.60 -6.74 23.26
C ALA A 43 0.78 -7.63 24.51
N GLY A 44 1.24 -7.04 25.62
CA GLY A 44 1.36 -7.70 26.92
C GLY A 44 0.04 -7.90 27.67
N ASP A 45 -1.03 -7.20 27.30
CA ASP A 45 -2.32 -7.28 27.99
C ASP A 45 -2.92 -8.70 27.90
N PRO A 46 -3.47 -9.25 29.00
CA PRO A 46 -4.00 -10.63 29.00
C PRO A 46 -5.08 -10.90 27.97
N GLY A 47 -6.00 -9.96 27.74
CA GLY A 47 -7.05 -10.08 26.74
C GLY A 47 -6.48 -10.10 25.31
N VAL A 48 -5.47 -9.27 25.04
CA VAL A 48 -4.76 -9.26 23.76
C VAL A 48 -4.05 -10.59 23.53
N ALA A 49 -3.33 -11.07 24.55
CA ALA A 49 -2.65 -12.35 24.47
C ALA A 49 -3.62 -13.52 24.24
N THR A 50 -4.79 -13.49 24.87
CA THR A 50 -5.84 -14.50 24.68
C THR A 50 -6.37 -14.50 23.26
N ALA A 51 -6.64 -13.32 22.68
CA ALA A 51 -7.11 -13.16 21.31
C ALA A 51 -6.11 -13.72 20.28
N PHE A 52 -4.82 -13.34 20.39
CA PHE A 52 -3.79 -13.84 19.48
C PHE A 52 -3.53 -15.35 19.63
N ARG A 53 -3.55 -15.88 20.87
CA ARG A 53 -3.46 -17.34 21.10
C ARG A 53 -4.65 -18.08 20.49
N HIS A 54 -5.85 -17.52 20.58
CA HIS A 54 -7.03 -18.09 19.94
C HIS A 54 -6.86 -18.15 18.40
N LEU A 55 -6.43 -17.06 17.78
CA LEU A 55 -6.16 -17.01 16.33
C LEU A 55 -5.08 -18.04 15.93
N ALA A 56 -3.96 -18.10 16.66
CA ALA A 56 -2.89 -19.05 16.39
C ALA A 56 -3.34 -20.50 16.56
N LYS A 57 -4.16 -20.81 17.58
CA LYS A 57 -4.71 -22.16 17.80
C LYS A 57 -5.70 -22.57 16.71
N THR A 58 -6.54 -21.63 16.26
CA THR A 58 -7.62 -21.91 15.30
C THR A 58 -7.09 -22.04 13.86
N TYR A 59 -6.15 -21.15 13.47
CA TYR A 59 -5.73 -21.02 12.08
C TYR A 59 -4.26 -21.42 11.83
N GLY A 60 -3.51 -21.69 12.89
CA GLY A 60 -2.06 -21.98 12.82
C GLY A 60 -1.21 -20.75 12.53
N THR A 61 0.12 -20.92 12.59
CA THR A 61 1.13 -19.93 12.20
C THR A 61 2.00 -20.49 11.08
N PRO A 62 2.70 -19.65 10.27
CA PRO A 62 2.51 -18.21 10.15
C PRO A 62 1.11 -17.88 9.63
N LEU A 63 0.56 -16.72 10.02
CA LEU A 63 -0.80 -16.32 9.72
C LEU A 63 -0.88 -14.84 9.39
N TYR A 64 -1.42 -14.48 8.24
CA TYR A 64 -1.82 -13.11 7.95
C TYR A 64 -3.21 -12.83 8.51
N ILE A 65 -3.34 -11.71 9.22
CA ILE A 65 -4.59 -11.25 9.81
C ILE A 65 -4.84 -9.84 9.29
N TYR A 66 -6.07 -9.57 8.81
CA TYR A 66 -6.46 -8.24 8.34
C TYR A 66 -7.65 -7.73 9.15
N ASP A 67 -7.57 -6.48 9.58
CA ASP A 67 -8.64 -5.77 10.27
C ASP A 67 -9.55 -5.06 9.27
N GLN A 68 -10.78 -5.56 9.13
CA GLN A 68 -11.78 -5.02 8.20
C GLN A 68 -12.20 -3.59 8.56
N ALA A 69 -12.33 -3.30 9.86
CA ALA A 69 -12.75 -1.99 10.33
C ALA A 69 -11.68 -0.93 10.01
N HIS A 70 -10.40 -1.28 10.19
CA HIS A 70 -9.29 -0.40 9.81
C HIS A 70 -9.31 -0.08 8.31
N ILE A 71 -9.46 -1.09 7.44
CA ILE A 71 -9.52 -0.87 5.98
C ILE A 71 -10.66 0.09 5.62
N ARG A 72 -11.85 -0.12 6.18
CA ARG A 72 -13.01 0.75 5.94
C ARG A 72 -12.76 2.17 6.43
N GLY A 73 -12.21 2.32 7.63
CA GLY A 73 -11.88 3.61 8.22
C GLY A 73 -10.90 4.43 7.38
N GLN A 74 -9.89 3.78 6.78
CA GLN A 74 -8.94 4.46 5.90
C GLN A 74 -9.59 4.98 4.61
N VAL A 75 -10.54 4.23 4.04
CA VAL A 75 -11.31 4.71 2.87
C VAL A 75 -12.17 5.92 3.28
N ASP A 76 -12.87 5.81 4.40
CA ASP A 76 -13.74 6.89 4.89
C ASP A 76 -12.92 8.16 5.20
N ALA A 77 -11.74 8.02 5.80
CA ALA A 77 -10.82 9.15 6.08
C ALA A 77 -10.36 9.85 4.81
N LEU A 78 -9.99 9.10 3.76
CA LEU A 78 -9.59 9.71 2.49
C LEU A 78 -10.76 10.43 1.81
N HIS A 79 -11.93 9.81 1.76
CA HIS A 79 -13.14 10.45 1.22
C HIS A 79 -13.52 11.71 2.00
N ALA A 80 -13.51 11.68 3.33
CA ALA A 80 -13.83 12.82 4.17
C ALA A 80 -12.88 13.99 3.94
N ALA A 81 -11.61 13.75 3.67
CA ALA A 81 -10.61 14.77 3.39
C ALA A 81 -10.79 15.43 2.00
N PHE A 82 -11.02 14.61 0.98
CA PHE A 82 -10.98 15.06 -0.41
C PHE A 82 -12.34 15.52 -0.95
N ALA A 83 -13.43 14.83 -0.66
CA ALA A 83 -14.74 15.11 -1.24
C ALA A 83 -15.27 16.55 -1.01
N PRO A 84 -15.02 17.20 0.15
CA PRO A 84 -15.47 18.59 0.34
C PRO A 84 -14.70 19.61 -0.49
N ARG A 85 -13.49 19.28 -0.98
CA ARG A 85 -12.56 20.19 -1.65
C ARG A 85 -12.50 20.02 -3.16
N PHE A 86 -12.79 18.82 -3.64
CA PHE A 86 -12.68 18.47 -5.05
C PHE A 86 -14.05 18.03 -5.56
N SER A 87 -14.66 18.87 -6.41
CA SER A 87 -16.03 18.64 -6.93
C SER A 87 -16.14 17.38 -7.77
N LYS A 88 -15.03 16.95 -8.38
CA LYS A 88 -14.91 15.74 -9.22
C LYS A 88 -13.76 14.90 -8.72
N LEU A 89 -14.08 13.85 -7.98
CA LEU A 89 -13.11 12.93 -7.37
C LEU A 89 -13.41 11.50 -7.75
N ARG A 90 -12.39 10.74 -8.10
CA ARG A 90 -12.43 9.27 -8.21
C ARG A 90 -11.21 8.67 -7.52
N ILE A 91 -11.44 7.64 -6.73
CA ILE A 91 -10.39 6.91 -6.05
C ILE A 91 -10.38 5.48 -6.60
N LEU A 92 -9.20 5.01 -6.98
CA LEU A 92 -8.96 3.63 -7.42
C LEU A 92 -8.10 2.95 -6.36
N TYR A 93 -8.35 1.67 -6.13
CA TYR A 93 -7.48 0.87 -5.29
C TYR A 93 -6.36 0.25 -6.13
N ALA A 94 -5.10 0.50 -5.75
CA ALA A 94 -3.93 -0.15 -6.34
C ALA A 94 -3.85 -1.61 -5.86
N ILE A 95 -4.38 -2.54 -6.66
CA ILE A 95 -4.59 -3.97 -6.31
C ILE A 95 -3.29 -4.65 -5.90
N LYS A 96 -2.16 -4.27 -6.50
CA LYS A 96 -0.82 -4.79 -6.18
C LYS A 96 -0.45 -4.74 -4.70
N ALA A 97 -1.03 -3.82 -3.93
CA ALA A 97 -0.76 -3.70 -2.50
C ALA A 97 -1.27 -4.92 -1.72
N ASN A 98 -2.47 -5.42 -2.05
CA ASN A 98 -3.02 -6.67 -1.53
C ASN A 98 -4.02 -7.25 -2.55
N THR A 99 -3.66 -8.37 -3.16
CA THR A 99 -4.41 -9.00 -4.26
C THR A 99 -5.50 -9.96 -3.80
N ASN A 100 -5.79 -10.05 -2.48
CA ASN A 100 -6.82 -10.96 -1.99
C ASN A 100 -8.21 -10.48 -2.46
N PRO A 101 -9.00 -11.32 -3.15
CA PRO A 101 -10.31 -10.92 -3.69
C PRO A 101 -11.29 -10.41 -2.62
N VAL A 102 -11.18 -10.89 -1.38
CA VAL A 102 -12.05 -10.43 -0.29
C VAL A 102 -11.70 -8.99 0.12
N VAL A 103 -10.42 -8.66 0.19
CA VAL A 103 -9.93 -7.29 0.45
C VAL A 103 -10.38 -6.35 -0.67
N ILE A 104 -10.19 -6.77 -1.93
CA ILE A 104 -10.60 -5.98 -3.10
C ILE A 104 -12.11 -5.77 -3.12
N SER A 105 -12.90 -6.81 -2.82
CA SER A 105 -14.37 -6.72 -2.74
C SER A 105 -14.83 -5.73 -1.67
N LEU A 106 -14.15 -5.68 -0.53
CA LEU A 106 -14.43 -4.71 0.54
C LEU A 106 -14.23 -3.26 0.06
N LEU A 107 -13.15 -3.01 -0.67
CA LEU A 107 -12.80 -1.68 -1.21
C LEU A 107 -13.75 -1.30 -2.36
N LYS A 108 -14.09 -2.26 -3.23
CA LYS A 108 -15.12 -2.06 -4.26
C LYS A 108 -16.47 -1.67 -3.67
N ALA A 109 -16.90 -2.34 -2.60
CA ALA A 109 -18.15 -2.04 -1.89
C ALA A 109 -18.19 -0.62 -1.30
N LYS A 110 -17.03 0.01 -1.10
CA LYS A 110 -16.87 1.41 -0.72
C LYS A 110 -16.82 2.37 -1.93
N GLY A 111 -17.06 1.89 -3.14
CA GLY A 111 -17.13 2.69 -4.35
C GLY A 111 -15.79 2.96 -5.05
N LEU A 112 -14.69 2.30 -4.65
CA LEU A 112 -13.40 2.48 -5.30
C LEU A 112 -13.36 1.76 -6.65
N GLY A 113 -12.70 2.37 -7.65
CA GLY A 113 -12.29 1.70 -8.88
C GLY A 113 -11.07 0.81 -8.65
N ALA A 114 -10.52 0.22 -9.71
CA ALA A 114 -9.36 -0.67 -9.65
C ALA A 114 -8.20 -0.15 -10.52
N GLU A 115 -7.03 0.06 -9.92
CA GLU A 115 -5.77 0.18 -10.64
C GLU A 115 -5.08 -1.18 -10.64
N VAL A 116 -4.70 -1.65 -11.82
CA VAL A 116 -4.13 -2.98 -12.07
C VAL A 116 -2.84 -2.88 -12.88
N VAL A 117 -1.91 -3.81 -12.66
CA VAL A 117 -0.60 -3.80 -13.32
C VAL A 117 -0.27 -5.09 -14.07
N SER A 118 -1.21 -6.04 -14.15
CA SER A 118 -1.03 -7.31 -14.87
C SER A 118 -2.36 -7.91 -15.30
N ARG A 119 -2.29 -8.89 -16.22
CA ARG A 119 -3.46 -9.70 -16.61
C ARG A 119 -4.09 -10.39 -15.40
N GLY A 120 -3.28 -10.92 -14.48
CA GLY A 120 -3.77 -11.59 -13.27
C GLY A 120 -4.59 -10.66 -12.37
N GLU A 121 -4.17 -9.40 -12.24
CA GLU A 121 -4.92 -8.39 -11.49
C GLU A 121 -6.20 -7.96 -12.21
N ILE A 122 -6.21 -7.88 -13.56
CA ILE A 122 -7.44 -7.68 -14.35
C ILE A 122 -8.45 -8.80 -14.04
N GLU A 123 -8.03 -10.06 -14.14
CA GLU A 123 -8.94 -11.20 -13.91
C GLU A 123 -9.40 -11.25 -12.43
N THR A 124 -8.56 -10.82 -11.50
CA THR A 124 -8.94 -10.68 -10.08
C THR A 124 -10.00 -9.59 -9.89
N ALA A 125 -9.83 -8.44 -10.54
CA ALA A 125 -10.81 -7.35 -10.51
C ALA A 125 -12.16 -7.81 -11.11
N LEU A 126 -12.15 -8.48 -12.26
CA LEU A 126 -13.35 -9.05 -12.87
C LEU A 126 -14.04 -10.07 -11.96
N ARG A 127 -13.26 -10.93 -11.27
CA ARG A 127 -13.79 -11.95 -10.35
C ARG A 127 -14.57 -11.33 -9.19
N VAL A 128 -14.21 -10.14 -8.74
CA VAL A 128 -14.95 -9.41 -7.69
C VAL A 128 -16.02 -8.47 -8.26
N GLY A 129 -16.26 -8.53 -9.58
CA GLY A 129 -17.37 -7.87 -10.26
C GLY A 129 -17.08 -6.45 -10.73
N TYR A 130 -15.80 -6.03 -10.89
CA TYR A 130 -15.51 -4.79 -11.61
C TYR A 130 -15.88 -4.92 -13.08
N ALA A 131 -16.49 -3.88 -13.64
CA ALA A 131 -16.65 -3.73 -15.07
C ALA A 131 -15.39 -3.10 -15.69
N GLY A 132 -15.14 -3.36 -16.99
CA GLY A 132 -13.97 -2.81 -17.67
C GLY A 132 -13.77 -1.29 -17.50
N PRO A 133 -14.82 -0.45 -17.63
CA PRO A 133 -14.69 1.00 -17.43
C PRO A 133 -14.30 1.44 -16.01
N GLU A 134 -14.38 0.55 -15.03
CA GLU A 134 -13.95 0.82 -13.66
C GLU A 134 -12.47 0.49 -13.42
N ILE A 135 -11.78 -0.08 -14.44
CA ILE A 135 -10.40 -0.56 -14.37
C ILE A 135 -9.49 0.39 -15.13
N MET A 136 -8.37 0.76 -14.50
CA MET A 136 -7.22 1.41 -15.13
C MET A 136 -6.03 0.45 -15.12
N PHE A 137 -5.44 0.18 -16.29
CA PHE A 137 -4.32 -0.73 -16.44
C PHE A 137 -3.02 0.04 -16.58
N THR A 138 -2.22 0.04 -15.51
CA THR A 138 -1.01 0.85 -15.34
C THR A 138 0.24 -0.04 -15.22
N SER A 139 0.79 -0.49 -16.32
CA SER A 139 2.07 -1.21 -16.38
C SER A 139 3.05 -0.49 -17.30
N SER A 140 4.33 -0.50 -16.99
CA SER A 140 5.38 0.05 -17.89
C SER A 140 5.74 -0.91 -19.04
N SER A 141 5.21 -2.12 -19.02
CA SER A 141 5.43 -3.11 -20.09
C SER A 141 4.22 -4.04 -20.14
N LYS A 142 3.37 -3.86 -21.14
CA LYS A 142 2.19 -4.69 -21.38
C LYS A 142 2.46 -5.63 -22.56
N ASN A 143 2.19 -6.90 -22.40
CA ASN A 143 2.28 -7.84 -23.51
C ASN A 143 1.03 -7.74 -24.43
N PRO A 144 1.11 -8.27 -25.68
CA PRO A 144 -0.01 -8.16 -26.62
C PRO A 144 -1.34 -8.73 -26.10
N GLY A 145 -1.30 -9.82 -25.34
CA GLY A 145 -2.51 -10.42 -24.75
C GLY A 145 -3.15 -9.57 -23.65
N GLU A 146 -2.34 -8.80 -22.93
CA GLU A 146 -2.80 -7.85 -21.93
C GLU A 146 -3.45 -6.62 -22.57
N ILE A 147 -2.83 -6.06 -23.62
CA ILE A 147 -3.40 -4.96 -24.43
C ILE A 147 -4.73 -5.41 -25.04
N GLN A 148 -4.73 -6.59 -25.68
CA GLN A 148 -5.94 -7.17 -26.24
C GLN A 148 -7.07 -7.21 -25.21
N ARG A 149 -6.80 -7.78 -24.05
CA ARG A 149 -7.82 -7.97 -22.99
C ARG A 149 -8.35 -6.65 -22.46
N ALA A 150 -7.47 -5.67 -22.23
CA ALA A 150 -7.89 -4.36 -21.75
C ALA A 150 -8.82 -3.66 -22.74
N ILE A 151 -8.53 -3.72 -24.05
CA ILE A 151 -9.38 -3.16 -25.10
C ILE A 151 -10.71 -3.92 -25.21
N GLU A 152 -10.70 -5.26 -25.12
CA GLU A 152 -11.92 -6.08 -25.11
C GLU A 152 -12.89 -5.63 -24.02
N LEU A 153 -12.37 -5.34 -22.83
CA LEU A 153 -13.13 -4.94 -21.66
C LEU A 153 -13.55 -3.45 -21.67
N GLY A 154 -12.90 -2.62 -22.48
CA GLY A 154 -13.08 -1.17 -22.44
C GLY A 154 -12.44 -0.54 -21.20
N ALA A 155 -11.39 -1.17 -20.64
CA ALA A 155 -10.57 -0.60 -19.57
C ALA A 155 -9.76 0.60 -20.08
N VAL A 156 -9.32 1.48 -19.19
CA VAL A 156 -8.39 2.56 -19.54
C VAL A 156 -6.98 1.99 -19.55
N LEU A 157 -6.30 2.09 -20.68
CA LEU A 157 -4.89 1.74 -20.83
C LEU A 157 -4.03 2.97 -20.51
N ASN A 158 -3.23 2.89 -19.45
CA ASN A 158 -2.24 3.92 -19.14
C ASN A 158 -0.96 3.63 -19.93
N VAL A 159 -0.79 4.33 -21.06
CA VAL A 159 0.28 4.11 -22.03
C VAL A 159 1.58 4.71 -21.52
N ASP A 160 2.65 3.92 -21.53
CA ASP A 160 3.94 4.28 -20.92
C ASP A 160 4.99 4.73 -21.96
N SER A 161 4.78 4.46 -23.25
CA SER A 161 5.71 4.81 -24.33
C SER A 161 5.03 5.05 -25.67
N LEU A 162 5.76 5.67 -26.61
CA LEU A 162 5.29 5.85 -28.00
C LEU A 162 5.22 4.53 -28.79
N ASP A 163 6.05 3.56 -28.43
CA ASP A 163 6.02 2.22 -29.01
C ASP A 163 4.72 1.50 -28.57
N GLU A 164 4.43 1.52 -27.28
CA GLU A 164 3.19 0.96 -26.75
C GLU A 164 1.95 1.61 -27.37
N LEU A 165 1.95 2.94 -27.60
CA LEU A 165 0.86 3.62 -28.28
C LEU A 165 0.60 3.00 -29.67
N GLY A 166 1.66 2.67 -30.42
CA GLY A 166 1.54 1.99 -31.72
C GLY A 166 0.92 0.59 -31.61
N GLN A 167 1.32 -0.17 -30.59
CA GLN A 167 0.77 -1.50 -30.32
C GLN A 167 -0.72 -1.42 -29.92
N VAL A 168 -1.09 -0.48 -29.06
CA VAL A 168 -2.48 -0.23 -28.66
C VAL A 168 -3.33 0.16 -29.87
N GLN A 169 -2.84 1.04 -30.75
CA GLN A 169 -3.55 1.42 -31.98
C GLN A 169 -3.77 0.22 -32.89
N ALA A 170 -2.72 -0.57 -33.15
CA ALA A 170 -2.80 -1.73 -34.02
C ALA A 170 -3.84 -2.75 -33.51
N GLU A 171 -3.83 -3.00 -32.21
CA GLU A 171 -4.76 -3.93 -31.58
C GLU A 171 -6.21 -3.38 -31.55
N ALA A 172 -6.40 -2.10 -31.27
CA ALA A 172 -7.69 -1.45 -31.33
C ALA A 172 -8.33 -1.55 -32.75
N ARG A 173 -7.49 -1.34 -33.80
CA ARG A 173 -7.90 -1.52 -35.21
C ARG A 173 -8.28 -2.97 -35.50
N ARG A 174 -7.49 -3.94 -35.01
CA ARG A 174 -7.78 -5.37 -35.18
C ARG A 174 -9.11 -5.77 -34.56
N GLN A 175 -9.43 -5.22 -33.38
CA GLN A 175 -10.70 -5.45 -32.69
C GLN A 175 -11.87 -4.62 -33.22
N LYS A 176 -11.62 -3.66 -34.13
CA LYS A 176 -12.59 -2.67 -34.60
C LYS A 176 -13.25 -1.91 -33.45
N LYS A 177 -12.44 -1.58 -32.43
CA LYS A 177 -12.83 -0.83 -31.23
C LYS A 177 -11.98 0.41 -31.10
N GLN A 178 -12.44 1.33 -30.26
CA GLN A 178 -11.66 2.48 -29.82
C GLN A 178 -11.03 2.15 -28.47
N ALA A 179 -9.68 2.24 -28.37
CA ALA A 179 -8.97 2.07 -27.12
C ALA A 179 -9.06 3.35 -26.29
N ARG A 180 -9.49 3.22 -25.05
CA ARG A 180 -9.48 4.30 -24.06
C ARG A 180 -8.09 4.39 -23.45
N ILE A 181 -7.44 5.55 -23.55
CA ILE A 181 -6.09 5.71 -23.02
C ILE A 181 -5.92 6.92 -22.11
N SER A 182 -4.97 6.81 -21.20
CA SER A 182 -4.21 7.91 -20.61
C SER A 182 -2.72 7.72 -20.93
N PHE A 183 -1.93 8.76 -20.77
CA PHE A 183 -0.48 8.60 -20.79
C PHE A 183 0.09 8.67 -19.38
N ARG A 184 1.03 7.77 -19.07
CA ARG A 184 1.86 7.90 -17.90
C ARG A 184 2.92 8.96 -18.14
N ILE A 185 2.91 9.98 -17.32
CA ILE A 185 3.81 11.12 -17.39
C ILE A 185 4.82 11.03 -16.25
N ASN A 186 6.10 11.19 -16.56
CA ASN A 186 7.14 11.41 -15.58
C ASN A 186 7.31 12.92 -15.37
N PRO A 187 6.89 13.48 -14.22
CA PRO A 187 6.99 14.91 -13.95
C PRO A 187 8.40 15.36 -13.57
N GLY A 188 9.36 14.46 -13.38
CA GLY A 188 10.71 14.78 -12.89
C GLY A 188 10.64 15.39 -11.49
N VAL A 189 9.97 14.73 -10.56
CA VAL A 189 9.81 15.15 -9.15
C VAL A 189 10.33 14.04 -8.25
N ASP A 190 11.27 14.38 -7.34
CA ASP A 190 11.73 13.48 -6.29
C ASP A 190 10.87 13.68 -5.03
N PRO A 191 10.10 12.69 -4.59
CA PRO A 191 9.32 12.76 -3.36
C PRO A 191 10.12 12.38 -2.10
N HIS A 192 11.46 12.30 -2.19
CA HIS A 192 12.36 11.94 -1.07
C HIS A 192 11.98 10.61 -0.37
N THR A 193 11.68 9.58 -1.14
CA THR A 193 11.38 8.24 -0.64
C THR A 193 12.51 7.24 -0.93
N ILE A 194 12.34 5.98 -0.52
CA ILE A 194 13.31 4.90 -0.78
C ILE A 194 13.55 4.78 -2.29
N HIS A 195 14.81 4.78 -2.72
CA HIS A 195 15.22 4.80 -4.14
C HIS A 195 14.51 3.73 -4.99
N GLN A 196 14.40 2.49 -4.50
CA GLN A 196 13.78 1.36 -5.23
C GLN A 196 12.27 1.54 -5.47
N ILE A 197 11.60 2.42 -4.72
CA ILE A 197 10.17 2.70 -4.84
C ILE A 197 9.88 4.15 -5.26
N ASN A 198 10.91 4.91 -5.64
CA ASN A 198 10.82 6.22 -6.25
C ASN A 198 10.61 6.06 -7.77
N THR A 199 9.50 6.56 -8.29
CA THR A 199 9.12 6.40 -9.70
C THR A 199 9.01 7.71 -10.46
N GLY A 200 9.25 8.85 -9.80
CA GLY A 200 9.10 10.19 -10.36
C GLY A 200 10.41 10.86 -10.79
N ILE A 201 11.56 10.26 -10.50
CA ILE A 201 12.87 10.82 -10.89
C ILE A 201 13.18 10.60 -12.37
N ALA A 202 14.08 11.41 -12.91
CA ALA A 202 14.40 11.40 -14.34
C ALA A 202 14.99 10.06 -14.84
N GLU A 203 15.72 9.33 -14.00
CA GLU A 203 16.33 8.03 -14.33
C GLU A 203 15.33 6.86 -14.22
N SER A 204 14.11 7.14 -13.80
CA SER A 204 13.08 6.11 -13.67
C SER A 204 12.66 5.57 -15.03
N LYS A 205 12.46 4.24 -15.11
CA LYS A 205 11.99 3.58 -16.34
C LYS A 205 10.54 3.91 -16.72
N PHE A 206 9.82 4.69 -15.91
CA PHE A 206 8.38 4.89 -16.02
C PHE A 206 8.05 6.20 -16.74
N GLY A 207 7.11 6.11 -17.69
CA GLY A 207 6.38 7.23 -18.26
C GLY A 207 7.16 8.08 -19.27
N LEU A 208 6.40 8.95 -19.91
CA LEU A 208 6.89 9.95 -20.86
C LEU A 208 7.34 11.20 -20.10
N HIS A 209 8.57 11.64 -20.35
CA HIS A 209 9.13 12.79 -19.65
C HIS A 209 8.43 14.08 -20.06
N LEU A 210 8.06 14.86 -19.07
CA LEU A 210 7.41 16.14 -19.26
C LEU A 210 8.39 17.21 -19.78
N GLN A 211 9.62 17.20 -19.24
CA GLN A 211 10.64 18.22 -19.52
C GLN A 211 11.12 18.22 -20.98
N ASP A 212 11.21 17.07 -21.60
CA ASP A 212 11.71 16.92 -22.98
C ASP A 212 10.61 17.16 -24.04
N GLY A 213 9.41 17.50 -23.62
CA GLY A 213 8.26 17.66 -24.51
C GLY A 213 7.76 16.36 -25.15
N ILE A 214 8.31 15.20 -24.77
CA ILE A 214 7.91 13.87 -25.31
C ILE A 214 6.46 13.59 -24.93
N ALA A 215 6.05 13.93 -23.72
CA ALA A 215 4.67 13.81 -23.28
C ALA A 215 3.72 14.56 -24.21
N PHE A 216 4.00 15.82 -24.51
CA PHE A 216 3.16 16.63 -25.41
C PHE A 216 3.08 16.04 -26.83
N LYS A 217 4.21 15.61 -27.40
CA LYS A 217 4.28 14.95 -28.72
C LYS A 217 3.48 13.65 -28.76
N ALA A 218 3.40 12.91 -27.66
CA ALA A 218 2.60 11.69 -27.59
C ALA A 218 1.08 12.00 -27.71
N TYR A 219 0.60 13.04 -27.03
CA TYR A 219 -0.78 13.49 -27.19
C TYR A 219 -1.07 14.01 -28.60
N GLU A 220 -0.14 14.78 -29.20
CA GLU A 220 -0.26 15.26 -30.56
C GLU A 220 -0.38 14.09 -31.56
N LYS A 221 0.47 13.07 -31.43
CA LYS A 221 0.43 11.85 -32.25
C LYS A 221 -0.86 11.08 -32.04
N ALA A 222 -1.28 10.86 -30.80
CA ALA A 222 -2.48 10.10 -30.46
C ALA A 222 -3.77 10.80 -30.96
N LYS A 223 -3.81 12.13 -30.99
CA LYS A 223 -4.93 12.92 -31.54
C LYS A 223 -5.24 12.57 -32.99
N GLY A 224 -4.22 12.23 -33.79
CA GLY A 224 -4.37 11.82 -35.20
C GLY A 224 -4.81 10.37 -35.40
N MET A 225 -5.02 9.59 -34.33
CA MET A 225 -5.34 8.16 -34.40
C MET A 225 -6.82 7.91 -34.11
N PRO A 226 -7.65 7.57 -35.12
CA PRO A 226 -9.10 7.40 -34.91
C PRO A 226 -9.46 6.21 -34.01
N GLU A 227 -8.58 5.24 -33.86
CA GLU A 227 -8.74 4.09 -32.97
C GLU A 227 -8.45 4.40 -31.50
N ILE A 228 -7.93 5.61 -31.21
CA ILE A 228 -7.51 6.02 -29.88
C ILE A 228 -8.48 7.07 -29.33
N ARG A 229 -8.95 6.85 -28.12
CA ARG A 229 -9.70 7.82 -27.32
C ARG A 229 -8.86 8.28 -26.14
N ILE A 230 -8.34 9.49 -26.24
CA ILE A 230 -7.57 10.13 -25.15
C ILE A 230 -8.55 10.51 -24.05
N GLU A 231 -8.37 10.00 -22.83
CA GLU A 231 -9.22 10.30 -21.68
C GLU A 231 -8.51 11.04 -20.56
N GLY A 232 -7.23 10.77 -20.32
CA GLY A 232 -6.55 11.34 -19.17
C GLY A 232 -5.06 11.49 -19.29
N ALA A 233 -4.49 11.99 -18.20
CA ALA A 233 -3.07 11.95 -17.89
C ALA A 233 -2.90 11.32 -16.51
N HIS A 234 -1.83 10.56 -16.33
CA HIS A 234 -1.49 9.89 -15.09
C HIS A 234 -0.04 10.18 -14.72
N CYS A 235 0.23 10.31 -13.44
CA CYS A 235 1.58 10.27 -12.89
C CYS A 235 1.58 9.50 -11.56
N HIS A 236 2.73 8.95 -11.22
CA HIS A 236 2.95 8.33 -9.91
C HIS A 236 4.42 8.55 -9.55
N ILE A 237 4.69 9.29 -8.49
CA ILE A 237 6.03 9.76 -8.15
C ILE A 237 6.77 8.85 -7.16
N GLY A 238 6.07 7.96 -6.46
CA GLY A 238 6.71 7.04 -5.53
C GLY A 238 5.75 6.39 -4.55
N SER A 239 6.31 5.64 -3.62
CA SER A 239 5.56 4.95 -2.57
C SER A 239 6.14 5.29 -1.21
N GLN A 240 5.33 5.23 -0.13
CA GLN A 240 5.71 5.66 1.21
C GLN A 240 6.12 7.14 1.24
N ILE A 241 5.34 8.00 0.61
CA ILE A 241 5.53 9.45 0.61
C ILE A 241 4.96 9.97 1.93
N THR A 242 5.76 10.76 2.63
CA THR A 242 5.49 11.21 4.01
C THR A 242 5.16 12.69 4.11
N GLU A 243 5.37 13.45 3.02
CA GLU A 243 5.24 14.91 2.95
C GLU A 243 4.42 15.34 1.74
N THR A 244 3.84 16.54 1.80
CA THR A 244 2.92 17.07 0.77
C THR A 244 3.61 17.63 -0.45
N ASP A 245 4.84 18.15 -0.31
CA ASP A 245 5.52 18.99 -1.30
C ASP A 245 5.70 18.32 -2.65
N GLY A 246 6.05 17.03 -2.67
CA GLY A 246 6.16 16.24 -3.89
C GLY A 246 4.83 16.19 -4.68
N TYR A 247 3.71 16.03 -3.98
CA TYR A 247 2.39 16.03 -4.61
C TYR A 247 1.98 17.41 -5.14
N VAL A 248 2.24 18.46 -4.37
CA VAL A 248 1.95 19.85 -4.76
C VAL A 248 2.71 20.24 -6.02
N LEU A 249 4.02 19.96 -6.06
CA LEU A 249 4.86 20.21 -7.23
C LEU A 249 4.40 19.41 -8.45
N THR A 250 4.07 18.14 -8.24
CA THR A 250 3.55 17.26 -9.28
C THR A 250 2.23 17.77 -9.84
N ALA A 251 1.27 18.12 -8.99
CA ALA A 251 -0.01 18.65 -9.40
C ALA A 251 0.15 19.94 -10.24
N ARG A 252 1.04 20.84 -9.82
CA ARG A 252 1.33 22.09 -10.56
C ARG A 252 1.86 21.80 -11.97
N LYS A 253 2.82 20.89 -12.11
CA LYS A 253 3.39 20.50 -13.41
C LYS A 253 2.35 19.83 -14.31
N MET A 254 1.57 18.90 -13.74
CA MET A 254 0.56 18.16 -14.49
C MET A 254 -0.62 19.06 -14.94
N LEU A 255 -1.05 20.00 -14.11
CA LEU A 255 -2.07 20.98 -14.48
C LEU A 255 -1.56 21.94 -15.56
N GLY A 256 -0.27 22.25 -15.56
CA GLY A 256 0.39 22.96 -16.67
C GLY A 256 0.27 22.20 -17.98
N LEU A 257 0.50 20.89 -17.99
CA LEU A 257 0.27 20.03 -19.15
C LEU A 257 -1.21 20.03 -19.58
N VAL A 258 -2.14 19.92 -18.65
CA VAL A 258 -3.60 19.96 -18.92
C VAL A 258 -3.99 21.25 -19.66
N LYS A 259 -3.46 22.41 -19.21
CA LYS A 259 -3.65 23.69 -19.87
C LYS A 259 -3.07 23.67 -21.30
N ASP A 260 -1.79 23.29 -21.45
CA ASP A 260 -1.12 23.26 -22.75
C ASP A 260 -1.81 22.35 -23.78
N LEU A 261 -2.27 21.19 -23.36
CA LEU A 261 -3.03 20.24 -24.21
C LEU A 261 -4.32 20.86 -24.72
N LYS A 262 -5.04 21.60 -23.86
CA LYS A 262 -6.26 22.29 -24.29
C LYS A 262 -5.96 23.43 -25.23
N GLU A 263 -5.01 24.31 -24.89
CA GLU A 263 -4.72 25.52 -25.66
C GLU A 263 -4.09 25.23 -27.02
N LYS A 264 -3.10 24.33 -27.05
CA LYS A 264 -2.28 24.06 -28.25
C LYS A 264 -2.84 22.95 -29.11
N LEU A 265 -3.48 21.94 -28.50
CA LEU A 265 -4.00 20.76 -29.21
C LEU A 265 -5.52 20.65 -29.19
N ASN A 266 -6.25 21.52 -28.49
CA ASN A 266 -7.69 21.41 -28.26
C ASN A 266 -8.10 20.05 -27.68
N ILE A 267 -7.25 19.47 -26.80
CA ILE A 267 -7.55 18.23 -26.07
C ILE A 267 -8.00 18.59 -24.67
N LYS A 268 -9.23 18.18 -24.32
CA LYS A 268 -9.74 18.26 -22.93
C LYS A 268 -9.70 16.87 -22.32
N LEU A 269 -8.89 16.70 -21.28
CA LEU A 269 -8.80 15.45 -20.53
C LEU A 269 -10.02 15.28 -19.63
N ALA A 270 -10.58 14.09 -19.58
CA ALA A 270 -11.68 13.75 -18.67
C ALA A 270 -11.18 13.64 -17.22
N PHE A 271 -9.93 13.20 -17.03
CA PHE A 271 -9.33 13.07 -15.70
C PHE A 271 -7.84 13.40 -15.70
N LEU A 272 -7.37 13.78 -14.51
CA LEU A 272 -5.96 13.88 -14.15
C LEU A 272 -5.73 13.00 -12.93
N ASP A 273 -4.90 11.96 -13.09
CA ASP A 273 -4.53 11.02 -12.05
C ASP A 273 -3.16 11.40 -11.44
N LEU A 274 -3.14 11.65 -10.15
CA LEU A 274 -1.91 11.97 -9.42
C LEU A 274 -1.28 10.73 -8.77
N GLY A 275 -1.80 9.54 -9.07
CA GLY A 275 -1.30 8.28 -8.57
C GLY A 275 -1.63 8.01 -7.10
N GLY A 276 -0.90 7.08 -6.53
CA GLY A 276 -0.94 6.75 -5.10
C GLY A 276 0.29 7.26 -4.37
N GLY A 277 0.77 6.45 -3.44
CA GLY A 277 2.03 6.72 -2.74
C GLY A 277 1.88 7.14 -1.29
N LEU A 278 0.66 7.44 -0.80
CA LEU A 278 0.45 7.82 0.60
C LEU A 278 1.08 6.80 1.54
N GLY A 279 1.97 7.30 2.41
CA GLY A 279 2.66 6.50 3.41
C GLY A 279 1.77 6.12 4.59
N ILE A 280 2.28 5.17 5.38
CA ILE A 280 1.73 4.81 6.70
C ILE A 280 2.86 4.82 7.72
N PRO A 281 2.60 5.08 9.01
CA PRO A 281 3.62 5.00 10.04
C PRO A 281 4.03 3.54 10.26
N TYR A 282 5.32 3.25 10.11
CA TYR A 282 5.91 1.94 10.38
C TYR A 282 6.63 1.88 11.73
N GLU A 283 6.97 3.02 12.32
CA GLU A 283 7.68 3.15 13.59
C GLU A 283 6.79 3.75 14.67
N ASP A 284 7.04 3.40 15.92
CA ASP A 284 6.31 3.98 17.03
C ASP A 284 6.61 5.49 17.14
N GLY A 285 5.58 6.30 17.32
CA GLY A 285 5.69 7.76 17.39
C GLY A 285 5.93 8.47 16.05
N GLN A 286 6.05 7.75 14.93
CA GLN A 286 6.18 8.37 13.61
C GLN A 286 4.89 9.10 13.23
N THR A 287 5.02 10.39 12.91
CA THR A 287 3.92 11.21 12.37
C THR A 287 4.15 11.46 10.89
N LEU A 288 3.14 11.23 10.08
CA LEU A 288 3.16 11.46 8.64
C LEU A 288 2.04 12.43 8.27
N MET A 289 2.10 12.96 7.04
CA MET A 289 0.97 13.70 6.49
C MET A 289 -0.30 12.85 6.52
N SER A 290 -1.39 13.42 6.97
CA SER A 290 -2.71 12.81 6.89
C SER A 290 -3.35 13.04 5.51
N PRO A 291 -4.42 12.32 5.15
CA PRO A 291 -5.23 12.65 3.97
C PRO A 291 -5.74 14.09 3.97
N GLU A 292 -6.07 14.63 5.14
CA GLU A 292 -6.51 16.01 5.32
C GLU A 292 -5.41 17.02 4.99
N ASP A 293 -4.16 16.78 5.43
CA ASP A 293 -3.01 17.61 5.12
C ASP A 293 -2.75 17.65 3.62
N LEU A 294 -2.79 16.47 2.96
CA LEU A 294 -2.61 16.36 1.52
C LEU A 294 -3.72 17.08 0.76
N ALA A 295 -4.99 16.88 1.14
CA ALA A 295 -6.11 17.51 0.48
C ALA A 295 -6.05 19.05 0.61
N LYS A 296 -5.72 19.58 1.79
CA LYS A 296 -5.51 21.02 2.03
C LYS A 296 -4.36 21.58 1.20
N ALA A 297 -3.26 20.87 1.07
CA ALA A 297 -2.10 21.31 0.30
C ALA A 297 -2.38 21.33 -1.22
N LEU A 298 -3.14 20.35 -1.72
CA LEU A 298 -3.49 20.23 -3.14
C LEU A 298 -4.59 21.22 -3.58
N GLU A 299 -5.53 21.55 -2.71
CA GLU A 299 -6.70 22.36 -3.05
C GLU A 299 -6.36 23.68 -3.76
N PRO A 300 -5.46 24.57 -3.23
CA PRO A 300 -5.15 25.83 -3.87
C PRO A 300 -4.49 25.65 -5.24
N VAL A 301 -3.57 24.68 -5.39
CA VAL A 301 -2.90 24.39 -6.67
C VAL A 301 -3.87 23.84 -7.70
N TRP A 302 -4.81 23.00 -7.26
CA TRP A 302 -5.87 22.47 -8.13
C TRP A 302 -6.77 23.58 -8.65
N LYS A 303 -7.27 24.45 -7.77
CA LYS A 303 -8.12 25.61 -8.14
C LYS A 303 -7.41 26.55 -9.11
N GLU A 304 -6.15 26.90 -8.84
CA GLU A 304 -5.33 27.72 -9.73
C GLU A 304 -5.17 27.09 -11.13
N GLY A 305 -4.81 25.81 -11.18
CA GLY A 305 -4.61 25.09 -12.45
C GLY A 305 -5.89 24.91 -13.25
N VAL A 306 -7.01 24.62 -12.59
CA VAL A 306 -8.36 24.51 -13.21
C VAL A 306 -8.78 25.86 -13.80
N ALA A 307 -8.58 26.95 -13.06
CA ALA A 307 -8.87 28.30 -13.55
C ALA A 307 -8.02 28.64 -14.78
N ALA A 308 -6.72 28.33 -14.75
CA ALA A 308 -5.82 28.54 -15.88
C ALA A 308 -6.17 27.68 -17.10
N ALA A 309 -6.62 26.45 -16.90
CA ALA A 309 -7.05 25.55 -17.99
C ALA A 309 -8.45 25.91 -18.53
N GLY A 310 -9.27 26.61 -17.74
CA GLY A 310 -10.65 27.00 -18.06
C GLY A 310 -11.64 25.81 -18.11
N TYR A 311 -11.29 24.70 -17.49
CA TYR A 311 -12.17 23.53 -17.25
C TYR A 311 -11.56 22.65 -16.16
N GLU A 312 -12.39 21.82 -15.53
CA GLU A 312 -11.98 20.93 -14.45
C GLU A 312 -12.02 19.47 -14.90
N PRO A 313 -10.84 18.77 -15.01
CA PRO A 313 -10.81 17.33 -15.12
C PRO A 313 -11.20 16.68 -13.79
N THR A 314 -11.63 15.41 -13.80
CA THR A 314 -11.81 14.66 -12.56
C THR A 314 -10.45 14.37 -11.94
N LEU A 315 -10.27 14.70 -10.66
CA LEU A 315 -9.09 14.27 -9.90
C LEU A 315 -9.18 12.76 -9.64
N TRP A 316 -8.15 12.01 -10.04
CA TRP A 316 -8.02 10.59 -9.69
C TRP A 316 -6.85 10.40 -8.73
N LEU A 317 -7.00 9.41 -7.82
CA LEU A 317 -5.99 8.98 -6.86
C LEU A 317 -5.96 7.44 -6.82
N GLU A 318 -4.77 6.86 -6.64
CA GLU A 318 -4.54 5.40 -6.66
C GLU A 318 -3.87 4.88 -5.37
N PRO A 319 -4.34 5.21 -4.16
CA PRO A 319 -3.71 4.69 -2.95
C PRO A 319 -3.90 3.18 -2.85
N GLY A 320 -2.81 2.49 -2.50
CA GLY A 320 -2.81 1.06 -2.19
C GLY A 320 -2.43 0.82 -0.73
N ARG A 321 -1.16 1.09 -0.40
CA ARG A 321 -0.59 0.95 0.95
C ARG A 321 -1.45 1.59 2.03
N PHE A 322 -1.90 2.80 1.79
CA PHE A 322 -2.66 3.58 2.76
C PHE A 322 -3.90 2.83 3.27
N PHE A 323 -4.62 2.13 2.40
CA PHE A 323 -5.83 1.42 2.80
C PHE A 323 -5.56 0.13 3.59
N VAL A 324 -4.53 -0.60 3.21
CA VAL A 324 -4.38 -1.99 3.70
C VAL A 324 -3.14 -2.20 4.57
N GLY A 325 -2.14 -1.32 4.51
CA GLY A 325 -0.85 -1.54 5.18
C GLY A 325 -0.99 -1.74 6.68
N GLY A 326 -1.55 -0.76 7.38
CA GLY A 326 -1.75 -0.80 8.83
C GLY A 326 -2.82 -1.79 9.30
N SER A 327 -3.65 -2.29 8.38
CA SER A 327 -4.67 -3.28 8.73
C SER A 327 -4.13 -4.70 8.89
N GLY A 328 -2.90 -4.96 8.43
CA GLY A 328 -2.36 -6.31 8.31
C GLY A 328 -1.31 -6.65 9.35
N TYR A 329 -1.40 -7.85 9.87
CA TYR A 329 -0.54 -8.44 10.90
C TYR A 329 -0.02 -9.78 10.41
N LEU A 330 1.27 -10.05 10.59
CA LEU A 330 1.86 -11.37 10.40
C LEU A 330 2.11 -11.99 11.77
N LEU A 331 1.29 -12.94 12.16
CA LEU A 331 1.42 -13.70 13.41
C LEU A 331 2.30 -14.92 13.18
N THR A 332 3.35 -15.05 13.99
CA THR A 332 4.36 -16.11 13.92
C THR A 332 4.56 -16.77 15.26
N ARG A 333 5.19 -17.94 15.27
CA ARG A 333 5.58 -18.66 16.48
C ARG A 333 7.09 -18.79 16.55
N VAL A 334 7.64 -18.58 17.73
CA VAL A 334 9.05 -18.79 18.00
C VAL A 334 9.37 -20.28 17.99
N ASN A 335 10.24 -20.70 17.06
CA ASN A 335 10.76 -22.06 16.96
C ASN A 335 11.90 -22.26 17.99
N THR A 336 12.87 -21.35 17.99
CA THR A 336 14.05 -21.41 18.84
C THR A 336 14.57 -20.00 19.16
N VAL A 337 15.31 -19.87 20.26
CA VAL A 337 16.11 -18.69 20.54
C VAL A 337 17.58 -19.11 20.54
N LYS A 338 18.40 -18.47 19.69
CA LYS A 338 19.81 -18.77 19.53
C LYS A 338 20.67 -17.60 19.95
N GLN A 339 21.57 -17.82 20.88
CA GLN A 339 22.60 -16.88 21.26
C GLN A 339 23.92 -17.18 20.54
N THR A 340 24.55 -16.14 20.05
CA THR A 340 25.93 -16.15 19.54
C THR A 340 26.75 -15.15 20.35
N PRO A 341 28.08 -15.12 20.21
CA PRO A 341 28.88 -14.10 20.88
C PRO A 341 28.51 -12.64 20.53
N LEU A 342 27.85 -12.41 19.38
CA LEU A 342 27.55 -11.08 18.86
C LEU A 342 26.07 -10.71 18.93
N LYS A 343 25.17 -11.68 18.79
CA LYS A 343 23.73 -11.43 18.62
C LYS A 343 22.87 -12.52 19.26
N THR A 344 21.66 -12.14 19.64
CA THR A 344 20.59 -13.08 19.98
C THR A 344 19.56 -13.09 18.85
N PHE A 345 19.27 -14.28 18.32
CA PHE A 345 18.27 -14.51 17.29
C PHE A 345 17.04 -15.16 17.88
N VAL A 346 15.88 -14.58 17.64
CA VAL A 346 14.58 -15.19 17.87
C VAL A 346 14.10 -15.75 16.52
N ASN A 347 14.25 -17.07 16.32
CA ASN A 347 13.89 -17.72 15.07
C ASN A 347 12.40 -18.06 15.08
N VAL A 348 11.67 -17.60 14.07
CA VAL A 348 10.22 -17.78 13.95
C VAL A 348 9.87 -18.67 12.75
N ASP A 349 8.61 -19.14 12.69
CA ASP A 349 8.08 -20.02 11.61
C ASP A 349 7.63 -19.25 10.35
N ALA A 350 8.15 -18.04 10.14
CA ALA A 350 7.99 -17.23 8.94
C ALA A 350 9.36 -16.72 8.50
N GLY A 351 9.55 -16.54 7.21
CA GLY A 351 10.78 -15.98 6.66
C GLY A 351 10.50 -14.86 5.64
N PHE A 352 11.54 -14.38 4.96
CA PHE A 352 11.37 -13.39 3.92
C PHE A 352 10.49 -13.91 2.74
N ASN A 353 10.38 -15.22 2.56
CA ASN A 353 9.41 -15.82 1.63
C ASN A 353 7.97 -15.49 2.01
N THR A 354 7.70 -15.22 3.28
CA THR A 354 6.40 -14.80 3.80
C THR A 354 6.26 -13.27 3.83
N LEU A 355 7.30 -12.54 4.25
CA LEU A 355 7.35 -11.07 4.31
C LEU A 355 8.68 -10.57 3.71
N MET A 356 8.70 -10.33 2.41
CA MET A 356 9.91 -9.97 1.64
C MET A 356 10.48 -8.60 1.99
N ARG A 357 9.65 -7.66 2.42
CA ARG A 357 10.00 -6.24 2.54
C ARG A 357 11.24 -5.94 3.40
N PRO A 358 11.44 -6.54 4.58
CA PRO A 358 12.64 -6.31 5.38
C PRO A 358 13.92 -6.71 4.64
N ALA A 359 13.94 -7.87 3.98
CA ALA A 359 15.10 -8.34 3.23
C ALA A 359 15.37 -7.49 1.97
N MET A 360 14.34 -7.15 1.20
CA MET A 360 14.46 -6.47 -0.09
C MET A 360 14.71 -4.97 0.04
N TYR A 361 14.03 -4.30 0.97
CA TYR A 361 14.02 -2.83 1.09
C TYR A 361 14.60 -2.32 2.41
N LYS A 362 15.07 -3.20 3.31
CA LYS A 362 15.38 -2.85 4.70
C LYS A 362 14.19 -2.17 5.40
N ALA A 363 12.97 -2.54 4.99
CA ALA A 363 11.76 -1.94 5.53
C ALA A 363 11.59 -2.28 7.00
N TYR A 364 11.34 -1.24 7.78
CA TYR A 364 10.99 -1.41 9.19
C TYR A 364 9.55 -1.91 9.32
N HIS A 365 9.33 -2.83 10.24
CA HIS A 365 8.03 -3.24 10.76
C HIS A 365 8.10 -3.27 12.28
N ARG A 366 7.05 -2.82 12.95
CA ARG A 366 6.91 -2.97 14.39
C ARG A 366 6.75 -4.45 14.74
N VAL A 367 7.37 -4.86 15.82
CA VAL A 367 7.31 -6.25 16.30
C VAL A 367 6.88 -6.25 17.77
N ARG A 368 6.04 -7.20 18.15
CA ARG A 368 5.60 -7.40 19.54
C ARG A 368 5.68 -8.88 19.91
N VAL A 369 6.11 -9.16 21.15
CA VAL A 369 6.02 -10.49 21.75
C VAL A 369 4.71 -10.55 22.54
N ILE A 370 3.83 -11.47 22.18
CA ILE A 370 2.48 -11.52 22.70
C ILE A 370 2.46 -12.04 24.15
N GLY A 371 1.83 -11.27 25.06
CA GLY A 371 1.68 -11.62 26.46
C GLY A 371 2.93 -11.43 27.32
N LYS A 372 3.97 -10.76 26.79
CA LYS A 372 5.22 -10.48 27.52
C LYS A 372 5.54 -9.00 27.57
N THR A 373 6.11 -8.54 28.71
CA THR A 373 6.47 -7.13 28.94
C THR A 373 7.78 -6.97 29.71
N LYS A 374 8.37 -8.08 30.22
CA LYS A 374 9.52 -8.05 31.12
C LYS A 374 10.82 -8.45 30.39
N ASP A 375 11.93 -8.09 31.02
CA ASP A 375 13.29 -8.50 30.65
C ASP A 375 13.62 -8.19 29.18
N PRO A 376 13.59 -6.90 28.76
CA PRO A 376 13.85 -6.53 27.38
C PRO A 376 15.27 -6.90 26.96
N GLN A 377 15.41 -7.48 25.78
CA GLN A 377 16.68 -7.90 25.19
C GLN A 377 16.80 -7.33 23.79
N LEU A 378 18.03 -7.02 23.39
CA LEU A 378 18.35 -6.67 22.01
C LEU A 378 18.42 -7.96 21.17
N VAL A 379 17.53 -8.11 20.22
CA VAL A 379 17.39 -9.31 19.40
C VAL A 379 17.19 -9.00 17.93
N ASP A 380 17.55 -9.95 17.08
CA ASP A 380 17.09 -10.00 15.68
C ASP A 380 15.99 -11.05 15.57
N ILE A 381 14.89 -10.74 14.84
CA ILE A 381 13.88 -11.70 14.46
C ILE A 381 14.32 -12.33 13.14
N ALA A 382 14.71 -13.59 13.19
CA ALA A 382 15.17 -14.35 12.05
C ALA A 382 14.07 -15.33 11.60
N GLY A 383 14.00 -15.55 10.29
CA GLY A 383 13.04 -16.49 9.72
C GLY A 383 13.56 -17.92 9.67
N ASP A 384 12.82 -18.74 8.93
CA ASP A 384 13.06 -20.17 8.77
C ASP A 384 13.54 -20.57 7.36
N VAL A 385 13.89 -19.56 6.54
CA VAL A 385 14.49 -19.75 5.21
C VAL A 385 15.99 -19.94 5.34
N CYS A 386 16.56 -20.85 4.57
CA CYS A 386 17.98 -21.18 4.63
C CYS A 386 18.84 -20.14 3.88
N GLU A 387 18.84 -18.90 4.38
CA GLU A 387 19.60 -17.79 3.81
C GLU A 387 19.95 -16.74 4.87
N THR A 388 21.18 -16.19 4.81
CA THR A 388 21.67 -15.19 5.79
C THR A 388 20.82 -13.92 5.81
N GLY A 389 20.21 -13.56 4.68
CA GLY A 389 19.34 -12.40 4.55
C GLY A 389 17.94 -12.57 5.15
N ASP A 390 17.62 -13.74 5.74
CA ASP A 390 16.29 -14.01 6.30
C ASP A 390 16.12 -13.39 7.70
N ILE A 391 16.17 -12.06 7.72
CA ILE A 391 15.96 -11.23 8.91
C ILE A 391 14.70 -10.40 8.72
N LEU A 392 13.70 -10.67 9.54
CA LEU A 392 12.41 -9.97 9.51
C LEU A 392 12.42 -8.67 10.31
N ALA A 393 13.27 -8.58 11.35
CA ALA A 393 13.50 -7.36 12.10
C ALA A 393 14.88 -7.40 12.75
N GLU A 394 15.69 -6.36 12.55
CA GLU A 394 17.06 -6.28 13.05
C GLU A 394 17.14 -5.32 14.24
N ALA A 395 17.94 -5.68 15.25
CA ALA A 395 18.28 -4.86 16.41
C ALA A 395 17.04 -4.30 17.15
N ARG A 396 16.14 -5.20 17.59
CA ARG A 396 14.93 -4.81 18.32
C ARG A 396 15.06 -5.03 19.81
N MET A 397 14.68 -4.02 20.60
CA MET A 397 14.49 -4.19 22.04
C MET A 397 13.13 -4.81 22.29
N LEU A 398 13.10 -6.09 22.61
CA LEU A 398 11.85 -6.86 22.81
C LEU A 398 11.88 -7.59 24.15
N PRO A 399 10.70 -7.81 24.79
CA PRO A 399 10.60 -8.71 25.94
C PRO A 399 11.20 -10.07 25.62
N ARG A 400 11.82 -10.72 26.63
CA ARG A 400 12.44 -12.03 26.45
C ARG A 400 11.47 -13.04 25.90
N ALA A 401 11.76 -13.53 24.70
CA ALA A 401 11.00 -14.57 24.01
C ALA A 401 11.61 -15.95 24.29
N GLU A 402 10.75 -16.98 24.23
CA GLU A 402 11.10 -18.39 24.40
C GLU A 402 10.41 -19.23 23.31
N ALA A 403 10.90 -20.44 23.07
CA ALA A 403 10.28 -21.36 22.12
C ALA A 403 8.80 -21.58 22.46
N GLY A 404 7.94 -21.49 21.43
CA GLY A 404 6.48 -21.57 21.57
C GLY A 404 5.77 -20.24 21.76
N ASP A 405 6.46 -19.15 22.09
CA ASP A 405 5.86 -17.83 22.17
C ASP A 405 5.34 -17.35 20.82
N LEU A 406 4.38 -16.42 20.86
CA LEU A 406 3.87 -15.77 19.68
C LEU A 406 4.53 -14.40 19.47
N VAL A 407 4.94 -14.15 18.25
CA VAL A 407 5.45 -12.85 17.79
C VAL A 407 4.53 -12.33 16.70
N VAL A 408 4.11 -11.08 16.79
CA VAL A 408 3.36 -10.41 15.74
C VAL A 408 4.18 -9.31 15.10
N ILE A 409 4.22 -9.30 13.77
CA ILE A 409 4.83 -8.26 12.94
C ILE A 409 3.68 -7.42 12.40
N LEU A 410 3.69 -6.12 12.73
CA LEU A 410 2.64 -5.17 12.40
C LEU A 410 2.83 -4.57 11.00
N ASP A 411 1.80 -3.88 10.51
CA ASP A 411 1.83 -3.11 9.25
C ASP A 411 2.16 -3.96 8.01
N ALA A 412 1.84 -5.25 8.07
CA ALA A 412 2.15 -6.23 7.03
C ALA A 412 1.06 -6.37 5.94
N GLY A 413 0.04 -5.50 5.95
CA GLY A 413 -1.14 -5.63 5.08
C GLY A 413 -0.89 -5.26 3.62
N ALA A 414 0.12 -4.42 3.34
CA ALA A 414 0.49 -4.03 1.99
C ALA A 414 1.84 -4.62 1.59
N TYR A 415 1.92 -5.23 0.39
CA TYR A 415 3.16 -5.81 -0.13
C TYR A 415 3.78 -6.88 0.79
N GLY A 416 2.97 -7.47 1.67
CA GLY A 416 3.31 -8.65 2.47
C GLY A 416 2.95 -9.90 1.68
N PHE A 417 1.72 -10.40 1.82
CA PHE A 417 1.29 -11.62 1.12
C PHE A 417 1.41 -11.49 -0.42
N SER A 418 1.15 -10.32 -1.00
CA SER A 418 1.23 -10.12 -2.46
C SER A 418 2.65 -10.28 -3.03
N MET A 419 3.70 -10.20 -2.19
CA MET A 419 5.10 -10.47 -2.56
C MET A 419 5.62 -11.80 -2.00
N ALA A 420 4.79 -12.55 -1.28
CA ALA A 420 5.21 -13.83 -0.71
C ALA A 420 5.41 -14.90 -1.80
N SER A 421 6.23 -15.91 -1.49
CA SER A 421 6.60 -16.99 -2.40
C SER A 421 6.69 -18.33 -1.67
N GLU A 422 6.77 -19.40 -2.45
CA GLU A 422 6.99 -20.76 -1.98
C GLU A 422 8.51 -21.11 -1.90
N TYR A 423 9.37 -20.11 -1.70
CA TYR A 423 10.81 -20.33 -1.59
C TYR A 423 11.16 -21.32 -0.48
N ASN A 424 12.18 -22.14 -0.68
CA ASN A 424 12.53 -23.33 0.12
C ASN A 424 11.39 -24.37 0.23
N ALA A 425 10.48 -24.42 -0.78
CA ALA A 425 9.33 -25.33 -0.81
C ALA A 425 8.43 -25.21 0.44
N ARG A 426 8.24 -23.99 0.95
CA ARG A 426 7.36 -23.69 2.07
C ARG A 426 5.98 -23.31 1.59
N PRO A 427 4.91 -23.98 2.08
CA PRO A 427 3.54 -23.63 1.70
C PRO A 427 3.16 -22.22 2.13
N MET A 428 2.37 -21.55 1.31
CA MET A 428 1.87 -20.19 1.58
C MET A 428 1.05 -20.15 2.88
N PRO A 429 1.17 -19.10 3.71
CA PRO A 429 0.39 -18.94 4.95
C PRO A 429 -1.10 -18.79 4.67
N ALA A 430 -1.92 -19.03 5.69
CA ALA A 430 -3.33 -18.65 5.63
C ALA A 430 -3.51 -17.14 5.77
N GLU A 431 -4.63 -16.62 5.22
CA GLU A 431 -5.08 -15.26 5.43
C GLU A 431 -6.46 -15.27 6.09
N VAL A 432 -6.65 -14.50 7.15
CA VAL A 432 -7.94 -14.33 7.85
C VAL A 432 -8.34 -12.86 7.88
N MET A 433 -9.64 -12.61 7.82
CA MET A 433 -10.25 -11.30 8.02
C MET A 433 -10.94 -11.26 9.38
N VAL A 434 -10.65 -10.22 10.16
CA VAL A 434 -11.30 -9.92 11.43
C VAL A 434 -12.34 -8.82 11.22
N ASP A 435 -13.55 -9.03 11.73
CA ASP A 435 -14.66 -8.08 11.76
C ASP A 435 -15.30 -8.10 13.16
N GLY A 436 -14.98 -7.11 14.00
CA GLY A 436 -15.34 -7.10 15.41
C GLY A 436 -14.72 -8.29 16.16
N ASN A 437 -15.55 -9.19 16.67
CA ASN A 437 -15.10 -10.41 17.37
C ASN A 437 -15.17 -11.68 16.49
N LYS A 438 -15.36 -11.52 15.18
CA LYS A 438 -15.42 -12.64 14.24
C LYS A 438 -14.17 -12.67 13.38
N ALA A 439 -13.58 -13.85 13.19
CA ALA A 439 -12.53 -14.08 12.23
C ALA A 439 -12.97 -15.15 11.23
N ARG A 440 -12.65 -14.95 9.95
CA ARG A 440 -12.93 -15.92 8.89
C ARG A 440 -11.75 -16.10 7.97
N VAL A 441 -11.54 -17.30 7.49
CA VAL A 441 -10.53 -17.58 6.47
C VAL A 441 -10.94 -16.89 5.16
N ILE A 442 -10.04 -16.10 4.59
CA ILE A 442 -10.18 -15.47 3.28
C ILE A 442 -9.21 -16.06 2.24
N ARG A 443 -8.20 -16.81 2.71
CA ARG A 443 -7.35 -17.73 1.95
C ARG A 443 -6.91 -18.85 2.87
N ARG A 444 -7.15 -20.10 2.47
CA ARG A 444 -6.66 -21.25 3.21
C ARG A 444 -5.13 -21.35 3.12
N ARG A 445 -4.52 -21.97 4.09
CA ARG A 445 -3.09 -22.32 4.07
C ARG A 445 -2.79 -23.23 2.88
N GLY A 446 -1.67 -23.01 2.23
CA GLY A 446 -1.13 -23.93 1.23
C GLY A 446 -0.79 -25.27 1.82
N THR A 447 -0.78 -26.31 1.01
CA THR A 447 -0.45 -27.68 1.41
C THR A 447 0.75 -28.19 0.63
N TYR A 448 1.50 -29.17 1.17
CA TYR A 448 2.63 -29.76 0.47
C TYR A 448 2.25 -30.33 -0.91
N PRO A 449 1.12 -31.01 -1.12
CA PRO A 449 0.72 -31.47 -2.46
C PRO A 449 0.54 -30.33 -3.47
N GLU A 450 0.17 -29.13 -3.02
CA GLU A 450 0.00 -27.98 -3.91
C GLU A 450 1.30 -27.42 -4.45
N LEU A 451 2.44 -27.65 -3.78
CA LEU A 451 3.76 -27.27 -4.28
C LEU A 451 4.10 -28.00 -5.59
N PHE A 452 3.48 -29.17 -5.83
CA PHE A 452 3.75 -30.02 -6.98
C PHE A 452 2.63 -30.01 -8.03
N ARG A 453 1.62 -29.14 -7.88
CA ARG A 453 0.39 -29.14 -8.70
C ARG A 453 0.61 -29.00 -10.22
N ASN A 454 1.72 -28.39 -10.63
CA ASN A 454 2.05 -28.13 -12.03
C ASN A 454 3.36 -28.85 -12.45
N THR A 455 3.81 -29.84 -11.69
CA THR A 455 5.02 -30.61 -11.99
C THR A 455 4.67 -32.04 -12.44
N GLU A 456 5.46 -32.57 -13.35
CA GLU A 456 5.37 -34.00 -13.69
C GLU A 456 5.98 -34.85 -12.58
N ARG A 457 5.48 -36.09 -12.43
CA ARG A 457 6.09 -37.05 -11.52
C ARG A 457 7.45 -37.49 -12.09
N ALA A 458 8.51 -37.35 -11.31
CA ALA A 458 9.79 -37.95 -11.66
C ALA A 458 9.64 -39.48 -11.75
N THR A 459 9.88 -40.04 -12.94
CA THR A 459 9.97 -41.47 -13.09
C THR A 459 11.33 -41.89 -12.56
N PRO A 460 11.43 -42.81 -11.58
CA PRO A 460 12.74 -43.30 -11.13
C PRO A 460 13.49 -43.87 -12.32
N THR A 461 14.65 -43.31 -12.65
CA THR A 461 15.58 -43.97 -13.58
C THR A 461 15.98 -45.30 -12.96
N LYS A 462 15.59 -46.41 -13.60
CA LYS A 462 16.14 -47.72 -13.25
C LYS A 462 17.62 -47.69 -13.60
N HIS A 463 18.50 -47.61 -12.60
CA HIS A 463 19.93 -47.84 -12.72
C HIS A 463 20.17 -49.34 -12.66
#